data_9b601604f7df5b1da73be32b386e219b
#
_entry.id   9b601604f7df5b1da73be32b386e219b
#
_cell.length_a   1.000
_cell.length_b   1.000
_cell.length_c   1.000
_cell.angle_alpha   90.00
_cell.angle_beta   90.00
_cell.angle_gamma   90.00
#
_symmetry.space_group_name_H-M   'P 1'
#
loop_
_entity.id
_entity.type
_entity.pdbx_description
1 polymer ?
#
loop_
_entity_poly.entity_id
_entity_poly.type
_entity_poly.pdbx_seq_one_letter_code
_entity_poly.pdbx_strand_id
1 'polypeptide(L)'
;MILDSSAVVALFLQEPGHEDIRRKLVEADVPVISAATLVETAIILSARMKKDARGSLARFIEENRIVVMPLTEGHYSIAVSAWLRYGKGRHPASLNFGDCISYATAKAADMPLLCTGNDFAQTDLALA
;
A
#
# COMPACT_ATOMS: atom_id res chain seq x y z
N MET A 1 7.93 -0.41 7.76
CA MET A 1 7.41 0.34 6.58
C MET A 1 6.23 -0.42 6.00
N ILE A 2 5.14 0.26 5.79
CA ILE A 2 3.93 -0.31 5.20
C ILE A 2 3.92 -0.04 3.69
N LEU A 3 3.54 -1.04 2.89
CA LEU A 3 3.45 -0.92 1.44
C LEU A 3 2.01 -0.65 1.02
N ASP A 4 1.80 0.41 0.24
CA ASP A 4 0.57 0.61 -0.50
C ASP A 4 0.61 -0.18 -1.82
N SER A 5 -0.57 -0.50 -2.38
CA SER A 5 -0.66 -1.16 -3.69
C SER A 5 0.09 -0.39 -4.78
N SER A 6 0.03 0.94 -4.75
CA SER A 6 0.69 1.80 -5.73
C SER A 6 2.20 1.58 -5.81
N ALA A 7 2.86 1.38 -4.67
CA ALA A 7 4.30 1.11 -4.64
C ALA A 7 4.65 -0.23 -5.30
N VAL A 8 3.89 -1.27 -4.98
CA VAL A 8 4.12 -2.61 -5.55
C VAL A 8 3.82 -2.62 -7.06
N VAL A 9 2.73 -1.99 -7.48
CA VAL A 9 2.38 -1.87 -8.90
C VAL A 9 3.46 -1.11 -9.66
N ALA A 10 3.98 -0.02 -9.10
CA ALA A 10 5.06 0.75 -9.72
C ALA A 10 6.31 -0.09 -9.94
N LEU A 11 6.65 -0.96 -8.98
CA LEU A 11 7.81 -1.86 -9.13
C LEU A 11 7.60 -2.91 -10.23
N PHE A 12 6.43 -3.54 -10.28
CA PHE A 12 6.13 -4.55 -11.28
C PHE A 12 6.05 -3.99 -12.70
N LEU A 13 5.45 -2.83 -12.87
CA LEU A 13 5.23 -2.20 -14.16
C LEU A 13 6.33 -1.19 -14.54
N GLN A 14 7.34 -1.04 -13.70
CA GLN A 14 8.45 -0.11 -13.89
C GLN A 14 7.95 1.32 -14.19
N GLU A 15 6.99 1.78 -13.42
CA GLU A 15 6.47 3.13 -13.54
C GLU A 15 7.52 4.17 -13.15
N PRO A 16 7.40 5.44 -13.61
CA PRO A 16 8.35 6.48 -13.22
C PRO A 16 8.52 6.57 -11.71
N GLY A 17 9.77 6.60 -11.22
CA GLY A 17 10.08 6.63 -9.79
C GLY A 17 10.23 5.25 -9.14
N HIS A 18 10.05 4.15 -9.88
CA HIS A 18 10.15 2.80 -9.33
C HIS A 18 11.52 2.49 -8.74
N GLU A 19 12.57 3.11 -9.22
CA GLU A 19 13.95 2.88 -8.72
C GLU A 19 14.09 3.39 -7.28
N ASP A 20 13.52 4.54 -6.95
CA ASP A 20 13.51 5.07 -5.59
C ASP A 20 12.67 4.20 -4.65
N ILE A 21 11.52 3.73 -5.12
CA ILE A 21 10.68 2.78 -4.41
C ILE A 21 11.47 1.50 -4.09
N ARG A 22 12.19 0.97 -5.08
CA ARG A 22 13.01 -0.24 -4.90
C ARG A 22 14.10 -0.01 -3.85
N ARG A 23 14.79 1.11 -3.93
CA ARG A 23 15.85 1.46 -2.96
C ARG A 23 15.27 1.49 -1.53
N LYS A 24 14.16 2.17 -1.33
CA LYS A 24 13.49 2.26 -0.02
C LYS A 24 13.05 0.89 0.49
N LEU A 25 12.53 0.04 -0.40
CA LEU A 25 12.14 -1.33 -0.03
C LEU A 25 13.32 -2.17 0.43
N VAL A 26 14.45 -2.09 -0.29
CA VAL A 26 15.67 -2.83 0.06
C VAL A 26 16.28 -2.35 1.39
N GLU A 27 16.19 -1.06 1.67
CA GLU A 27 16.69 -0.46 2.90
C GLU A 27 15.78 -0.70 4.11
N ALA A 28 14.56 -1.13 3.90
CA ALA A 28 13.59 -1.33 4.98
C ALA A 28 13.95 -2.56 5.85
N ASP A 29 13.92 -2.39 7.17
CA ASP A 29 14.16 -3.49 8.10
C ASP A 29 13.06 -4.55 8.02
N VAL A 30 11.81 -4.10 8.09
CA VAL A 30 10.63 -4.99 8.02
C VAL A 30 9.58 -4.33 7.12
N PRO A 31 9.53 -4.67 5.83
CA PRO A 31 8.44 -4.24 4.97
C PRO A 31 7.18 -5.08 5.26
N VAL A 32 6.04 -4.40 5.33
CA VAL A 32 4.75 -5.03 5.69
C VAL A 32 3.70 -4.62 4.67
N ILE A 33 2.82 -5.52 4.31
CA ILE A 33 1.63 -5.23 3.49
C ILE A 33 0.39 -5.81 4.16
N SER A 34 -0.71 -5.07 4.15
CA SER A 34 -2.00 -5.62 4.59
C SER A 34 -2.45 -6.73 3.65
N ALA A 35 -3.05 -7.79 4.19
CA ALA A 35 -3.66 -8.85 3.39
C ALA A 35 -4.72 -8.28 2.42
N ALA A 36 -5.46 -7.24 2.83
CA ALA A 36 -6.44 -6.57 1.97
C ALA A 36 -5.76 -5.79 0.83
N THR A 37 -4.66 -5.09 1.12
CA THR A 37 -3.85 -4.41 0.10
C THR A 37 -3.20 -5.41 -0.86
N LEU A 38 -2.80 -6.58 -0.36
CA LEU A 38 -2.26 -7.65 -1.20
C LEU A 38 -3.31 -8.16 -2.20
N VAL A 39 -4.56 -8.32 -1.76
CA VAL A 39 -5.68 -8.67 -2.66
C VAL A 39 -5.86 -7.60 -3.74
N GLU A 40 -5.92 -6.34 -3.36
CA GLU A 40 -6.04 -5.22 -4.29
C GLU A 40 -4.89 -5.23 -5.31
N THR A 41 -3.67 -5.39 -4.84
CA THR A 41 -2.47 -5.44 -5.68
C THR A 41 -2.54 -6.60 -6.68
N ALA A 42 -2.93 -7.80 -6.22
CA ALA A 42 -3.08 -8.97 -7.09
C ALA A 42 -4.12 -8.74 -8.18
N ILE A 43 -5.24 -8.11 -7.85
CA ILE A 43 -6.30 -7.79 -8.81
C ILE A 43 -5.79 -6.78 -9.85
N ILE A 44 -5.16 -5.70 -9.41
CA ILE A 44 -4.61 -4.66 -10.30
C ILE A 44 -3.58 -5.28 -11.26
N LEU A 45 -2.61 -6.02 -10.74
CA LEU A 45 -1.56 -6.63 -11.55
C LEU A 45 -2.12 -7.66 -12.52
N SER A 46 -3.05 -8.49 -12.09
CA SER A 46 -3.68 -9.49 -12.96
C SER A 46 -4.43 -8.84 -14.11
N ALA A 47 -5.15 -7.74 -13.84
CA ALA A 47 -5.84 -6.98 -14.87
C ALA A 47 -4.87 -6.32 -15.85
N ARG A 48 -3.84 -5.65 -15.33
CA ARG A 48 -2.87 -4.92 -16.15
C ARG A 48 -1.96 -5.84 -16.97
N MET A 49 -1.53 -6.96 -16.40
CA MET A 49 -0.66 -7.94 -17.05
C MET A 49 -1.46 -8.96 -17.87
N LYS A 50 -2.78 -8.95 -17.80
CA LYS A 50 -3.70 -9.86 -18.51
C LYS A 50 -3.40 -11.35 -18.24
N LYS A 51 -3.07 -11.66 -17.00
CA LYS A 51 -2.81 -13.02 -16.51
C LYS A 51 -2.93 -13.06 -14.99
N ASP A 52 -3.04 -14.26 -14.42
CA ASP A 52 -3.00 -14.44 -12.97
C ASP A 52 -1.62 -14.02 -12.41
N ALA A 53 -1.58 -12.94 -11.65
CA ALA A 53 -0.35 -12.40 -11.10
C ALA A 53 0.02 -12.99 -9.72
N ARG A 54 -0.80 -13.89 -9.14
CA ARG A 54 -0.58 -14.40 -7.78
C ARG A 54 0.78 -15.07 -7.61
N GLY A 55 1.23 -15.86 -8.59
CA GLY A 55 2.53 -16.54 -8.52
C GLY A 55 3.71 -15.56 -8.48
N SER A 56 3.70 -14.57 -9.37
CA SER A 56 4.74 -13.54 -9.41
C SER A 56 4.73 -12.68 -8.14
N LEU A 57 3.54 -12.36 -7.63
CA LEU A 57 3.38 -11.56 -6.42
C LEU A 57 3.84 -12.34 -5.18
N ALA A 58 3.52 -13.63 -5.08
CA ALA A 58 3.99 -14.49 -3.99
C ALA A 58 5.53 -14.56 -3.95
N ARG A 59 6.16 -14.69 -5.11
CA ARG A 59 7.62 -14.67 -5.22
C ARG A 59 8.20 -13.33 -4.78
N PHE A 60 7.60 -12.23 -5.19
CA PHE A 60 8.01 -10.88 -4.77
C PHE A 60 7.94 -10.71 -3.26
N ILE A 61 6.86 -11.16 -2.63
CA ILE A 61 6.67 -11.14 -1.17
C ILE A 61 7.80 -11.91 -0.48
N GLU A 62 8.09 -13.12 -0.94
CA GLU A 62 9.12 -13.98 -0.35
C GLU A 62 10.52 -13.40 -0.54
N GLU A 63 10.88 -13.00 -1.75
CA GLU A 63 12.22 -12.46 -2.08
C GLU A 63 12.54 -11.17 -1.32
N ASN A 64 11.55 -10.34 -1.05
CA ASN A 64 11.71 -9.09 -0.33
C ASN A 64 11.39 -9.21 1.16
N ARG A 65 11.13 -10.41 1.66
CA ARG A 65 10.82 -10.69 3.08
C ARG A 65 9.67 -9.82 3.61
N ILE A 66 8.67 -9.58 2.77
CA ILE A 66 7.52 -8.76 3.12
C ILE A 66 6.60 -9.57 4.04
N VAL A 67 6.24 -8.99 5.17
CA VAL A 67 5.29 -9.59 6.11
C VAL A 67 3.88 -9.22 5.67
N VAL A 68 3.02 -10.22 5.53
CA VAL A 68 1.59 -10.01 5.24
C VAL A 68 0.85 -9.90 6.57
N MET A 69 0.28 -8.73 6.84
CA MET A 69 -0.45 -8.45 8.07
C MET A 69 -1.96 -8.65 7.87
N PRO A 70 -2.64 -9.40 8.73
CA PRO A 70 -4.09 -9.54 8.61
C PRO A 70 -4.80 -8.21 8.86
N LEU A 71 -5.91 -7.99 8.15
CA LEU A 71 -6.81 -6.88 8.42
C LEU A 71 -7.69 -7.26 9.61
N THR A 72 -7.69 -6.44 10.65
CA THR A 72 -8.39 -6.71 11.90
C THR A 72 -9.46 -5.65 12.20
N GLU A 73 -10.26 -5.91 13.23
CA GLU A 73 -11.26 -4.95 13.72
C GLU A 73 -10.62 -3.62 14.14
N GLY A 74 -9.40 -3.64 14.67
CA GLY A 74 -8.65 -2.41 14.98
C GLY A 74 -8.41 -1.51 13.76
N HIS A 75 -8.17 -2.11 12.60
CA HIS A 75 -8.01 -1.37 11.35
C HIS A 75 -9.32 -0.77 10.84
N TYR A 76 -10.43 -1.44 11.07
CA TYR A 76 -11.76 -1.01 10.63
C TYR A 76 -12.08 0.42 11.08
N SER A 77 -11.97 0.70 12.37
CA SER A 77 -12.28 2.02 12.94
C SER A 77 -11.37 3.12 12.38
N ILE A 78 -10.06 2.84 12.27
CA ILE A 78 -9.09 3.80 11.73
C ILE A 78 -9.36 4.08 10.25
N ALA A 79 -9.67 3.05 9.46
CA ALA A 79 -9.96 3.20 8.04
C ALA A 79 -11.20 4.07 7.79
N VAL A 80 -12.26 3.87 8.57
CA VAL A 80 -13.48 4.69 8.48
C VAL A 80 -13.18 6.14 8.88
N SER A 81 -12.42 6.36 9.94
CA SER A 81 -11.99 7.71 10.34
C SER A 81 -11.17 8.40 9.25
N ALA A 82 -10.28 7.65 8.57
CA ALA A 82 -9.51 8.17 7.45
C ALA A 82 -10.42 8.61 6.30
N TRP A 83 -11.42 7.81 5.96
CA TRP A 83 -12.36 8.17 4.91
C TRP A 83 -13.20 9.41 5.28
N LEU A 84 -13.68 9.49 6.50
CA LEU A 84 -14.44 10.66 6.98
C LEU A 84 -13.63 11.95 6.90
N ARG A 85 -12.32 11.86 7.14
CA ARG A 85 -11.43 13.02 7.16
C ARG A 85 -10.82 13.33 5.78
N TYR A 86 -10.37 12.32 5.04
CA TYR A 86 -9.57 12.46 3.83
C TYR A 86 -10.18 11.83 2.59
N GLY A 87 -11.39 11.30 2.68
CA GLY A 87 -12.01 10.49 1.64
C GLY A 87 -12.30 11.24 0.35
N LYS A 88 -12.41 10.49 -0.73
CA LYS A 88 -12.80 10.96 -2.05
C LYS A 88 -14.15 11.67 -1.99
N GLY A 89 -14.20 12.88 -2.56
CA GLY A 89 -15.37 13.75 -2.49
C GLY A 89 -15.51 14.56 -1.20
N ARG A 90 -14.59 14.41 -0.25
CA ARG A 90 -14.60 15.08 1.05
C ARG A 90 -13.35 15.94 1.30
N HIS A 91 -12.21 15.53 0.75
CA HIS A 91 -10.91 16.15 0.98
C HIS A 91 -10.02 16.01 -0.26
N PRO A 92 -9.10 16.98 -0.52
CA PRO A 92 -8.18 16.91 -1.67
C PRO A 92 -7.32 15.65 -1.73
N ALA A 93 -7.01 15.01 -0.59
CA ALA A 93 -6.30 13.72 -0.55
C ALA A 93 -7.07 12.62 -1.30
N SER A 94 -8.40 12.73 -1.36
CA SER A 94 -9.25 11.88 -2.19
C SER A 94 -9.06 10.38 -1.96
N LEU A 95 -8.91 9.97 -0.71
CA LEU A 95 -8.66 8.56 -0.38
C LEU A 95 -9.86 7.69 -0.78
N ASN A 96 -9.59 6.63 -1.53
CA ASN A 96 -10.56 5.59 -1.84
C ASN A 96 -10.54 4.48 -0.77
N PHE A 97 -11.31 3.41 -0.98
CA PHE A 97 -11.39 2.28 -0.05
C PHE A 97 -10.01 1.64 0.20
N GLY A 98 -9.26 1.34 -0.86
CA GLY A 98 -7.92 0.74 -0.74
C GLY A 98 -6.94 1.65 -0.01
N ASP A 99 -6.97 2.94 -0.29
CA ASP A 99 -6.14 3.94 0.38
C ASP A 99 -6.42 3.99 1.88
N CYS A 100 -7.69 3.91 2.28
CA CYS A 100 -8.08 3.88 3.69
C CYS A 100 -7.56 2.63 4.41
N ILE A 101 -7.46 1.49 3.73
CA ILE A 101 -6.85 0.27 4.27
C ILE A 101 -5.36 0.47 4.50
N SER A 102 -4.64 1.00 3.52
CA SER A 102 -3.20 1.30 3.66
C SER A 102 -2.94 2.32 4.77
N TYR A 103 -3.75 3.37 4.84
CA TYR A 103 -3.71 4.36 5.91
C TYR A 103 -3.89 3.71 7.28
N ALA A 104 -4.92 2.89 7.45
CA ALA A 104 -5.21 2.25 8.73
C ALA A 104 -4.09 1.31 9.17
N THR A 105 -3.50 0.58 8.23
CA THR A 105 -2.39 -0.32 8.50
C THR A 105 -1.16 0.45 8.99
N ALA A 106 -0.82 1.56 8.32
CA ALA A 106 0.30 2.40 8.70
C ALA A 106 0.09 3.08 10.07
N LYS A 107 -1.10 3.60 10.31
CA LYS A 107 -1.45 4.24 11.59
C LYS A 107 -1.41 3.26 12.76
N ALA A 108 -2.04 2.10 12.60
CA ALA A 108 -2.08 1.10 13.66
C ALA A 108 -0.69 0.55 14.02
N ALA A 109 0.18 0.43 13.04
CA ALA A 109 1.55 -0.05 13.22
C ALA A 109 2.53 1.06 13.65
N ASP A 110 2.12 2.32 13.60
CA ASP A 110 2.98 3.49 13.78
C ASP A 110 4.21 3.42 12.87
N MET A 111 3.98 3.12 11.60
CA MET A 111 5.03 2.93 10.60
C MET A 111 4.79 3.85 9.39
N PRO A 112 5.85 4.32 8.73
CA PRO A 112 5.70 5.11 7.51
C PRO A 112 5.14 4.27 6.36
N LEU A 113 4.43 4.94 5.45
CA LEU A 113 3.83 4.35 4.26
C LEU A 113 4.70 4.59 3.03
N LEU A 114 4.98 3.53 2.28
CA LEU A 114 5.60 3.60 0.96
C LEU A 114 4.51 3.55 -0.11
N CYS A 115 4.40 4.61 -0.87
CA CYS A 115 3.39 4.80 -1.91
C CYS A 115 3.93 5.63 -3.07
N THR A 116 3.18 5.70 -4.16
CA THR A 116 3.39 6.65 -5.25
C THR A 116 2.28 7.69 -5.26
N GLY A 117 2.48 8.77 -6.02
CA GLY A 117 1.49 9.82 -6.12
C GLY A 117 1.51 10.77 -4.92
N ASN A 118 0.49 11.63 -4.85
CA ASN A 118 0.47 12.78 -3.94
C ASN A 118 -0.67 12.71 -2.92
N ASP A 119 -1.49 11.67 -2.96
CA ASP A 119 -2.72 11.61 -2.15
C ASP A 119 -2.39 11.51 -0.65
N PHE A 120 -1.53 10.58 -0.28
CA PHE A 120 -1.15 10.38 1.12
C PHE A 120 -0.31 11.53 1.70
N ALA A 121 0.39 12.27 0.84
CA ALA A 121 1.16 13.45 1.27
C ALA A 121 0.25 14.57 1.81
N GLN A 122 -1.03 14.54 1.49
CA GLN A 122 -2.04 15.49 1.95
C GLN A 122 -2.73 15.04 3.24
N THR A 123 -2.29 13.94 3.82
CA THR A 123 -2.78 13.40 5.10
C THR A 123 -1.75 13.62 6.21
N ASP A 124 -2.07 13.15 7.40
CA ASP A 124 -1.17 13.20 8.55
C ASP A 124 -0.23 11.98 8.65
N LEU A 125 -0.19 11.10 7.63
CA LEU A 125 0.71 9.97 7.61
C LEU A 125 2.17 10.38 7.40
N ALA A 126 3.07 9.70 8.10
CA ALA A 126 4.48 9.70 7.75
C ALA A 126 4.69 8.86 6.49
N LEU A 127 5.41 9.40 5.52
CA LEU A 127 5.75 8.70 4.27
C LEU A 127 7.20 8.24 4.28
N ALA A 128 7.42 7.10 3.68
CA ALA A 128 8.76 6.54 3.53
C ALA A 128 9.55 7.25 2.40
#